data_f36d0bcbe952dcd8cb071e64fa08e4e9
#
_entry.id   f36d0bcbe952dcd8cb071e64fa08e4e9
#
_cell.length_a   1.000
_cell.length_b   1.000
_cell.length_c   1.000
_cell.angle_alpha   90.00
_cell.angle_beta   90.00
_cell.angle_gamma   90.00
#
_symmetry.space_group_name_H-M   'P 1'
#
loop_
_entity.id
_entity.type
_entity.pdbx_description
1 polymer ?
#
loop_
_entity_poly.entity_id
_entity_poly.type
_entity_poly.pdbx_seq_one_letter_code
_entity_poly.pdbx_strand_id
1 'polypeptide(L)'
;YDQAIVLPNSLKSALIPFFAGIPLRTGFVGEGRYGLLNDARRLDKAALPTMLGRFCALAEEAGQPPPLAQRFPRLVVSAANQAAARRTYGLSDSRPIVAFCPGAEYGEAKRWPARHFATLARHWVTKGWQVWVFGSAKDAAVGGQIVSLGGEGVTSLCGRTSLDQALDLLG
;
A
#
# COMPACT_ATOMS: atom_id res chain seq x y z
N TYR A 1 8.73 27.44 1.25
CA TYR A 1 9.24 26.27 1.98
C TYR A 1 10.70 26.47 2.27
N ASP A 2 11.14 26.14 3.51
CA ASP A 2 12.52 26.31 3.95
C ASP A 2 13.33 25.02 3.82
N GLN A 3 12.64 23.88 3.76
CA GLN A 3 13.23 22.56 3.58
C GLN A 3 12.39 21.67 2.67
N ALA A 4 13.07 20.81 1.91
CA ALA A 4 12.50 19.70 1.16
C ALA A 4 13.22 18.40 1.51
N ILE A 5 12.47 17.37 1.88
CA ILE A 5 12.98 16.00 2.06
C ILE A 5 12.63 15.20 0.81
N VAL A 6 13.64 14.74 0.08
CA VAL A 6 13.50 14.03 -1.20
C VAL A 6 13.60 12.54 -0.97
N LEU A 7 12.45 11.86 -0.82
CA LEU A 7 12.37 10.42 -0.55
C LEU A 7 12.82 9.54 -1.73
N PRO A 8 12.42 9.83 -3.00
CA PRO A 8 12.90 9.06 -4.14
C PRO A 8 14.38 9.32 -4.41
N ASN A 9 15.09 8.29 -4.92
CA ASN A 9 16.54 8.38 -5.17
C ASN A 9 16.90 8.78 -6.62
N SER A 10 15.91 9.12 -7.46
CA SER A 10 16.16 9.53 -8.84
C SER A 10 16.72 10.96 -8.95
N LEU A 11 17.53 11.20 -9.98
CA LEU A 11 18.00 12.54 -10.31
C LEU A 11 16.83 13.52 -10.47
N LYS A 12 15.79 13.11 -11.21
CA LYS A 12 14.61 13.94 -11.51
C LYS A 12 13.91 14.46 -10.26
N SER A 13 13.82 13.65 -9.19
CA SER A 13 13.14 14.05 -7.96
C SER A 13 13.87 15.19 -7.23
N ALA A 14 15.19 15.31 -7.37
CA ALA A 14 15.97 16.37 -6.76
C ALA A 14 15.91 17.70 -7.55
N LEU A 15 15.56 17.64 -8.84
CA LEU A 15 15.40 18.86 -9.66
C LEU A 15 14.22 19.72 -9.20
N ILE A 16 13.15 19.11 -8.70
CA ILE A 16 11.95 19.83 -8.27
C ILE A 16 12.28 20.84 -7.16
N PRO A 17 12.81 20.45 -6.00
CA PRO A 17 13.13 21.40 -4.95
C PRO A 17 14.33 22.29 -5.29
N PHE A 18 15.23 21.85 -6.18
CA PHE A 18 16.33 22.67 -6.65
C PHE A 18 15.83 23.88 -7.46
N PHE A 19 15.00 23.65 -8.49
CA PHE A 19 14.44 24.73 -9.29
C PHE A 19 13.37 25.56 -8.56
N ALA A 20 12.74 24.99 -7.53
CA ALA A 20 11.86 25.74 -6.64
C ALA A 20 12.62 26.66 -5.66
N GLY A 21 13.97 26.67 -5.69
CA GLY A 21 14.80 27.52 -4.85
C GLY A 21 14.75 27.19 -3.35
N ILE A 22 14.36 25.95 -2.99
CA ILE A 22 14.25 25.56 -1.58
C ILE A 22 15.66 25.48 -0.97
N PRO A 23 15.95 26.23 0.11
CA PRO A 23 17.31 26.39 0.61
C PRO A 23 17.91 25.12 1.20
N LEU A 24 17.14 24.30 1.91
CA LEU A 24 17.61 23.01 2.46
C LEU A 24 16.97 21.85 1.71
N ARG A 25 17.80 21.01 1.10
CA ARG A 25 17.35 19.88 0.27
C ARG A 25 18.03 18.60 0.74
N THR A 26 17.29 17.86 1.58
CA THR A 26 17.75 16.63 2.24
C THR A 26 17.39 15.40 1.42
N GLY A 27 18.29 14.46 1.27
CA GLY A 27 18.01 13.18 0.62
C GLY A 27 19.21 12.23 0.60
N PHE A 28 18.97 10.96 0.30
CA PHE A 28 20.08 10.01 0.13
C PHE A 28 20.79 10.22 -1.20
N VAL A 29 22.10 10.04 -1.22
CA VAL A 29 22.92 10.06 -2.44
C VAL A 29 22.49 8.91 -3.35
N GLY A 30 22.21 9.23 -4.60
CA GLY A 30 21.87 8.29 -5.67
C GLY A 30 21.89 9.03 -7.00
N GLU A 31 22.11 8.34 -8.11
CA GLU A 31 22.08 8.87 -9.48
C GLU A 31 22.82 10.20 -9.70
N GLY A 32 23.92 10.43 -8.98
CA GLY A 32 24.76 11.64 -9.17
C GLY A 32 24.13 12.96 -8.73
N ARG A 33 23.19 12.98 -7.78
CA ARG A 33 22.47 14.18 -7.31
C ARG A 33 23.30 15.15 -6.46
N TYR A 34 24.63 15.10 -6.56
CA TYR A 34 25.51 16.05 -5.89
C TYR A 34 25.26 17.47 -6.42
N GLY A 35 25.18 18.43 -5.52
CA GLY A 35 24.85 19.83 -5.85
C GLY A 35 23.36 20.13 -5.97
N LEU A 36 22.52 19.15 -6.37
CA LEU A 36 21.07 19.28 -6.32
C LEU A 36 20.53 19.14 -4.90
N LEU A 37 21.08 18.18 -4.15
CA LEU A 37 20.91 18.07 -2.70
C LEU A 37 22.08 18.75 -2.02
N ASN A 38 21.83 19.56 -0.99
CA ASN A 38 22.86 20.19 -0.16
C ASN A 38 22.97 19.58 1.25
N ASP A 39 21.99 18.78 1.67
CA ASP A 39 22.10 17.79 2.75
C ASP A 39 22.01 16.38 2.13
N ALA A 40 23.09 16.00 1.44
CA ALA A 40 23.21 14.74 0.71
C ALA A 40 23.78 13.65 1.62
N ARG A 41 22.95 12.68 2.02
CA ARG A 41 23.30 11.64 2.99
C ARG A 41 23.64 10.31 2.30
N ARG A 42 24.62 9.58 2.81
CA ARG A 42 24.92 8.22 2.35
C ARG A 42 24.01 7.22 3.06
N LEU A 43 23.38 6.34 2.28
CA LEU A 43 22.53 5.29 2.83
C LEU A 43 23.38 4.12 3.30
N ASP A 44 23.40 3.88 4.60
CA ASP A 44 23.86 2.60 5.17
C ASP A 44 22.66 1.62 5.22
N LYS A 45 22.67 0.63 4.32
CA LYS A 45 21.61 -0.37 4.23
C LYS A 45 21.65 -1.39 5.37
N ALA A 46 22.80 -1.58 6.00
CA ALA A 46 22.93 -2.48 7.14
C ALA A 46 22.33 -1.84 8.41
N ALA A 47 22.64 -0.57 8.65
CA ALA A 47 22.06 0.20 9.75
C ALA A 47 20.56 0.50 9.52
N LEU A 48 20.13 0.68 8.26
CA LEU A 48 18.76 1.03 7.88
C LEU A 48 18.17 -0.03 6.94
N PRO A 49 17.84 -1.23 7.42
CA PRO A 49 17.37 -2.32 6.59
C PRO A 49 15.96 -2.07 6.02
N THR A 50 15.11 -1.33 6.74
CA THR A 50 13.71 -1.08 6.33
C THR A 50 13.54 0.25 5.61
N MET A 51 12.58 0.33 4.68
CA MET A 51 12.24 1.59 4.01
C MET A 51 11.72 2.64 5.00
N LEU A 52 10.94 2.22 5.99
CA LEU A 52 10.48 3.11 7.06
C LEU A 52 11.65 3.75 7.79
N GLY A 53 12.64 2.95 8.22
CA GLY A 53 13.84 3.45 8.89
C GLY A 53 14.61 4.45 8.01
N ARG A 54 14.74 4.18 6.71
CA ARG A 54 15.38 5.10 5.75
C ARG A 54 14.66 6.43 5.64
N PHE A 55 13.33 6.41 5.53
CA PHE A 55 12.56 7.65 5.44
C PHE A 55 12.57 8.44 6.75
N CYS A 56 12.45 7.76 7.90
CA CYS A 56 12.57 8.42 9.20
C CYS A 56 13.96 9.06 9.39
N ALA A 57 15.03 8.40 8.97
CA ALA A 57 16.38 8.93 9.08
C ALA A 57 16.59 10.24 8.29
N LEU A 58 15.84 10.49 7.22
CA LEU A 58 15.89 11.75 6.49
C LEU A 58 15.19 12.90 7.23
N ALA A 59 14.28 12.60 8.16
CA ALA A 59 13.60 13.61 8.97
C ALA A 59 14.38 14.01 10.23
N GLU A 60 15.38 13.23 10.62
CA GLU A 60 16.25 13.54 11.77
C GLU A 60 17.50 14.30 11.31
N GLU A 61 18.27 14.84 12.25
CA GLU A 61 19.57 15.42 11.97
C GLU A 61 20.55 14.38 11.42
N ALA A 62 21.49 14.82 10.60
CA ALA A 62 22.48 13.92 10.00
C ALA A 62 23.29 13.18 11.09
N GLY A 63 23.38 11.86 10.99
CA GLY A 63 24.12 11.02 11.93
C GLY A 63 23.34 10.59 13.19
N GLN A 64 22.14 11.09 13.39
CA GLN A 64 21.29 10.59 14.48
C GLN A 64 20.58 9.28 14.06
N PRO A 65 20.47 8.31 14.98
CA PRO A 65 19.67 7.13 14.70
C PRO A 65 18.19 7.52 14.60
N PRO A 66 17.47 7.01 13.60
CA PRO A 66 16.05 7.29 13.51
C PRO A 66 15.34 6.72 14.74
N PRO A 67 14.28 7.38 15.25
CA PRO A 67 13.48 6.88 16.35
C PRO A 67 12.70 5.64 15.91
N LEU A 68 13.35 4.49 15.87
CA LEU A 68 12.87 3.24 15.28
C LEU A 68 11.63 2.67 15.96
N ALA A 69 11.41 2.99 17.22
CA ALA A 69 10.45 2.26 18.04
C ALA A 69 8.96 2.62 17.80
N GLN A 70 8.61 3.66 17.03
CA GLN A 70 7.31 4.23 17.31
C GLN A 70 6.49 4.77 16.15
N ARG A 71 6.90 4.59 14.91
CA ARG A 71 6.20 5.27 13.79
C ARG A 71 5.76 4.34 12.66
N PHE A 72 5.34 3.14 13.02
CA PHE A 72 4.58 2.35 12.05
C PHE A 72 3.27 3.07 11.75
N PRO A 73 2.99 3.40 10.48
CA PRO A 73 1.71 4.00 10.12
C PRO A 73 0.58 3.05 10.52
N ARG A 74 -0.41 3.59 11.21
CA ARG A 74 -1.63 2.87 11.55
C ARG A 74 -2.79 3.52 10.82
N LEU A 75 -3.56 2.71 10.14
CA LEU A 75 -4.83 3.12 9.59
C LEU A 75 -5.88 3.01 10.70
N VAL A 76 -6.64 4.08 10.89
CA VAL A 76 -7.71 4.12 11.88
C VAL A 76 -9.03 3.87 11.18
N VAL A 77 -9.73 2.83 11.62
CA VAL A 77 -11.02 2.45 11.08
C VAL A 77 -12.12 2.88 12.04
N SER A 78 -13.18 3.47 11.51
CA SER A 78 -14.38 3.79 12.26
C SER A 78 -15.36 2.61 12.25
N ALA A 79 -15.75 2.12 13.43
CA ALA A 79 -16.75 1.05 13.53
C ALA A 79 -18.09 1.45 12.87
N ALA A 80 -18.45 2.74 12.92
CA ALA A 80 -19.66 3.24 12.27
C ALA A 80 -19.55 3.17 10.73
N ASN A 81 -18.40 3.57 10.17
CA ASN A 81 -18.14 3.50 8.73
C ASN A 81 -18.06 2.05 8.26
N GLN A 82 -17.38 1.18 9.03
CA GLN A 82 -17.33 -0.25 8.73
C GLN A 82 -18.72 -0.86 8.65
N ALA A 83 -19.58 -0.61 9.64
CA ALA A 83 -20.95 -1.08 9.63
C ALA A 83 -21.78 -0.51 8.47
N ALA A 84 -21.56 0.76 8.11
CA ALA A 84 -22.21 1.40 6.96
C ALA A 84 -21.75 0.76 5.63
N ALA A 85 -20.45 0.54 5.46
CA ALA A 85 -19.90 -0.10 4.27
C ALA A 85 -20.43 -1.54 4.12
N ARG A 86 -20.44 -2.33 5.20
CA ARG A 86 -21.03 -3.68 5.19
C ARG A 86 -22.50 -3.69 4.74
N ARG A 87 -23.33 -2.77 5.27
CA ARG A 87 -24.72 -2.62 4.84
C ARG A 87 -24.83 -2.26 3.36
N THR A 88 -24.03 -1.29 2.91
CA THR A 88 -24.03 -0.82 1.51
C THR A 88 -23.77 -1.94 0.53
N TYR A 89 -22.87 -2.86 0.87
CA TYR A 89 -22.47 -3.96 -0.01
C TYR A 89 -23.15 -5.29 0.32
N GLY A 90 -24.07 -5.34 1.29
CA GLY A 90 -24.77 -6.57 1.70
C GLY A 90 -23.82 -7.63 2.27
N LEU A 91 -22.78 -7.20 3.00
CA LEU A 91 -21.76 -8.08 3.55
C LEU A 91 -22.13 -8.51 4.97
N SER A 92 -22.02 -9.81 5.25
CA SER A 92 -22.23 -10.37 6.57
C SER A 92 -20.98 -10.27 7.44
N ASP A 93 -21.16 -10.13 8.74
CA ASP A 93 -20.11 -10.20 9.77
C ASP A 93 -20.15 -11.53 10.56
N SER A 94 -21.06 -12.44 10.19
CA SER A 94 -21.28 -13.69 10.92
C SER A 94 -20.15 -14.72 10.77
N ARG A 95 -19.25 -14.54 9.81
CA ARG A 95 -18.14 -15.45 9.52
C ARG A 95 -16.83 -14.68 9.37
N PRO A 96 -15.69 -15.30 9.71
CA PRO A 96 -14.40 -14.71 9.47
C PRO A 96 -14.16 -14.47 7.97
N ILE A 97 -13.31 -13.48 7.65
CA ILE A 97 -13.12 -12.98 6.29
C ILE A 97 -11.67 -13.19 5.87
N VAL A 98 -11.48 -13.63 4.63
CA VAL A 98 -10.20 -13.55 3.93
C VAL A 98 -10.32 -12.55 2.80
N ALA A 99 -9.44 -11.58 2.75
CA ALA A 99 -9.39 -10.58 1.69
C ALA A 99 -8.36 -10.96 0.62
N PHE A 100 -8.76 -10.88 -0.65
CA PHE A 100 -7.87 -11.06 -1.80
C PHE A 100 -7.73 -9.76 -2.57
N CYS A 101 -6.49 -9.45 -2.99
CA CYS A 101 -6.16 -8.32 -3.86
C CYS A 101 -5.45 -8.86 -5.12
N PRO A 102 -6.18 -9.34 -6.14
CA PRO A 102 -5.59 -10.01 -7.30
C PRO A 102 -4.99 -9.06 -8.32
N GLY A 103 -5.21 -7.75 -8.18
CA GLY A 103 -4.74 -6.72 -9.09
C GLY A 103 -3.23 -6.50 -9.02
N ALA A 104 -2.66 -6.06 -10.15
CA ALA A 104 -1.30 -5.53 -10.20
C ALA A 104 -1.27 -4.39 -11.23
N GLU A 105 -0.72 -3.23 -10.85
CA GLU A 105 -0.70 -2.05 -11.72
C GLU A 105 0.21 -2.25 -12.93
N TYR A 106 1.35 -2.92 -12.77
CA TYR A 106 2.32 -3.13 -13.85
C TYR A 106 2.68 -4.60 -14.03
N GLY A 107 2.42 -5.10 -15.24
CA GLY A 107 2.86 -6.39 -15.74
C GLY A 107 2.00 -7.58 -15.33
N GLU A 108 1.54 -8.34 -16.32
CA GLU A 108 0.74 -9.55 -16.11
C GLU A 108 1.49 -10.63 -15.33
N ALA A 109 2.82 -10.68 -15.45
CA ALA A 109 3.67 -11.62 -14.69
C ALA A 109 3.59 -11.45 -13.17
N LYS A 110 3.08 -10.32 -12.68
CA LYS A 110 2.84 -10.07 -11.25
C LYS A 110 1.45 -10.53 -10.80
N ARG A 111 0.60 -10.94 -11.71
CA ARG A 111 -0.77 -11.38 -11.42
C ARG A 111 -0.81 -12.89 -11.24
N TRP A 112 -1.18 -13.31 -10.05
CA TRP A 112 -1.47 -14.72 -9.86
C TRP A 112 -2.79 -15.07 -10.58
N PRO A 113 -2.86 -16.17 -11.36
CA PRO A 113 -4.03 -16.47 -12.17
C PRO A 113 -5.32 -16.64 -11.35
N ALA A 114 -6.45 -16.14 -11.88
CA ALA A 114 -7.76 -16.17 -11.21
C ALA A 114 -8.17 -17.57 -10.73
N ARG A 115 -7.84 -18.64 -11.51
CA ARG A 115 -8.12 -20.03 -11.14
C ARG A 115 -7.47 -20.45 -9.81
N HIS A 116 -6.29 -19.92 -9.50
CA HIS A 116 -5.60 -20.26 -8.24
C HIS A 116 -6.20 -19.50 -7.06
N PHE A 117 -6.56 -18.20 -7.25
CA PHE A 117 -7.35 -17.48 -6.27
C PHE A 117 -8.69 -18.18 -5.99
N ALA A 118 -9.38 -18.66 -7.02
CA ALA A 118 -10.63 -19.39 -6.86
C ALA A 118 -10.46 -20.72 -6.12
N THR A 119 -9.36 -21.44 -6.37
CA THR A 119 -9.04 -22.66 -5.63
C THR A 119 -8.79 -22.36 -4.14
N LEU A 120 -8.03 -21.29 -3.86
CA LEU A 120 -7.78 -20.84 -2.49
C LEU A 120 -9.08 -20.33 -1.83
N ALA A 121 -9.93 -19.62 -2.58
CA ALA A 121 -11.23 -19.17 -2.09
C ALA A 121 -12.11 -20.35 -1.65
N ARG A 122 -12.26 -21.39 -2.48
CA ARG A 122 -13.01 -22.60 -2.12
C ARG A 122 -12.46 -23.25 -0.85
N HIS A 123 -11.14 -23.31 -0.72
CA HIS A 123 -10.51 -23.85 0.50
C HIS A 123 -10.91 -23.08 1.77
N TRP A 124 -10.96 -21.76 1.71
CA TRP A 124 -11.37 -20.96 2.86
C TRP A 124 -12.87 -21.05 3.12
N VAL A 125 -13.68 -21.08 2.06
CA VAL A 125 -15.14 -21.25 2.19
C VAL A 125 -15.49 -22.59 2.83
N THR A 126 -14.82 -23.70 2.47
CA THR A 126 -15.02 -25.00 3.12
C THR A 126 -14.65 -25.03 4.60
N LYS A 127 -13.80 -24.09 5.04
CA LYS A 127 -13.48 -23.87 6.46
C LYS A 127 -14.45 -22.93 7.18
N GLY A 128 -15.53 -22.52 6.54
CA GLY A 128 -16.55 -21.64 7.11
C GLY A 128 -16.22 -20.15 7.01
N TRP A 129 -15.19 -19.77 6.25
CA TRP A 129 -14.83 -18.37 6.00
C TRP A 129 -15.59 -17.82 4.79
N GLN A 130 -15.68 -16.53 4.69
CA GLN A 130 -16.07 -15.83 3.47
C GLN A 130 -14.85 -15.17 2.82
N VAL A 131 -14.88 -14.98 1.52
CA VAL A 131 -13.79 -14.38 0.75
C VAL A 131 -14.28 -13.11 0.09
N TRP A 132 -13.59 -12.00 0.36
CA TRP A 132 -13.84 -10.72 -0.30
C TRP A 132 -12.69 -10.39 -1.23
N VAL A 133 -13.01 -10.03 -2.48
CA VAL A 133 -12.01 -9.70 -3.50
C VAL A 133 -12.03 -8.20 -3.73
N PHE A 134 -10.94 -7.52 -3.37
CA PHE A 134 -10.75 -6.09 -3.51
C PHE A 134 -9.92 -5.76 -4.74
N GLY A 135 -10.19 -4.62 -5.35
CA GLY A 135 -9.44 -4.10 -6.48
C GLY A 135 -10.10 -2.86 -7.08
N SER A 136 -9.39 -2.22 -7.98
CA SER A 136 -9.89 -1.10 -8.77
C SER A 136 -10.92 -1.56 -9.81
N ALA A 137 -11.50 -0.62 -10.54
CA ALA A 137 -12.39 -0.93 -11.68
C ALA A 137 -11.65 -1.75 -12.77
N LYS A 138 -10.34 -1.58 -12.93
CA LYS A 138 -9.50 -2.37 -13.86
C LYS A 138 -9.47 -3.86 -13.48
N ASP A 139 -9.70 -4.17 -12.21
CA ASP A 139 -9.64 -5.54 -11.66
C ASP A 139 -11.02 -6.22 -11.62
N ALA A 140 -12.09 -5.54 -12.07
CA ALA A 140 -13.46 -6.07 -12.03
C ALA A 140 -13.58 -7.40 -12.80
N ALA A 141 -12.92 -7.52 -13.95
CA ALA A 141 -12.94 -8.74 -14.76
C ALA A 141 -12.31 -9.93 -14.03
N VAL A 142 -11.14 -9.76 -13.42
CA VAL A 142 -10.48 -10.82 -12.66
C VAL A 142 -11.23 -11.15 -11.38
N GLY A 143 -11.80 -10.14 -10.70
CA GLY A 143 -12.67 -10.33 -9.55
C GLY A 143 -13.91 -11.15 -9.89
N GLY A 144 -14.56 -10.86 -11.00
CA GLY A 144 -15.70 -11.64 -11.53
C GLY A 144 -15.34 -13.09 -11.86
N GLN A 145 -14.17 -13.31 -12.48
CA GLN A 145 -13.68 -14.68 -12.74
C GLN A 145 -13.44 -15.47 -11.43
N ILE A 146 -12.86 -14.81 -10.42
CA ILE A 146 -12.62 -15.46 -9.11
C ILE A 146 -13.95 -15.87 -8.46
N VAL A 147 -14.98 -15.00 -8.50
CA VAL A 147 -16.33 -15.32 -7.99
C VAL A 147 -16.94 -16.47 -8.75
N SER A 148 -16.94 -16.40 -10.10
CA SER A 148 -17.53 -17.46 -10.95
C SER A 148 -16.91 -18.84 -10.70
N LEU A 149 -15.59 -18.90 -10.52
CA LEU A 149 -14.86 -20.15 -10.27
C LEU A 149 -14.83 -20.55 -8.80
N GLY A 150 -14.94 -19.59 -7.88
CA GLY A 150 -14.88 -19.79 -6.44
C GLY A 150 -16.19 -20.24 -5.83
N GLY A 151 -17.31 -19.83 -6.42
CA GLY A 151 -18.66 -20.20 -5.99
C GLY A 151 -19.21 -19.38 -4.84
N GLU A 152 -20.18 -19.94 -4.16
CA GLU A 152 -20.86 -19.29 -3.03
C GLU A 152 -19.87 -18.98 -1.89
N GLY A 153 -20.06 -17.85 -1.20
CA GLY A 153 -19.16 -17.38 -0.14
C GLY A 153 -18.00 -16.51 -0.62
N VAL A 154 -17.90 -16.27 -1.95
CA VAL A 154 -16.91 -15.37 -2.56
C VAL A 154 -17.62 -14.14 -3.12
N THR A 155 -17.21 -12.94 -2.70
CA THR A 155 -17.82 -11.67 -3.12
C THR A 155 -16.77 -10.77 -3.74
N SER A 156 -17.00 -10.26 -4.95
CA SER A 156 -16.14 -9.24 -5.58
C SER A 156 -16.61 -7.85 -5.21
N LEU A 157 -15.68 -7.06 -4.69
CA LEU A 157 -15.80 -5.64 -4.41
C LEU A 157 -14.95 -4.79 -5.37
N CYS A 158 -14.32 -5.42 -6.37
CA CYS A 158 -13.48 -4.74 -7.35
C CYS A 158 -14.28 -3.67 -8.10
N GLY A 159 -13.79 -2.43 -8.06
CA GLY A 159 -14.42 -1.27 -8.69
C GLY A 159 -15.72 -0.79 -8.04
N ARG A 160 -16.13 -1.39 -6.92
CA ARG A 160 -17.36 -1.03 -6.20
C ARG A 160 -17.10 -0.17 -4.97
N THR A 161 -15.95 -0.32 -4.34
CA THR A 161 -15.57 0.43 -3.13
C THR A 161 -14.69 1.62 -3.47
N SER A 162 -14.84 2.72 -2.71
CA SER A 162 -13.79 3.72 -2.59
C SER A 162 -12.62 3.17 -1.77
N LEU A 163 -11.49 3.88 -1.77
CA LEU A 163 -10.32 3.49 -0.96
C LEU A 163 -10.68 3.50 0.54
N ASP A 164 -11.39 4.52 1.00
CA ASP A 164 -11.83 4.64 2.40
C ASP A 164 -12.75 3.48 2.81
N GLN A 165 -13.72 3.14 1.94
CA GLN A 165 -14.62 2.01 2.19
C GLN A 165 -13.89 0.66 2.21
N ALA A 166 -12.90 0.48 1.31
CA ALA A 166 -12.07 -0.72 1.33
C ALA A 166 -11.26 -0.81 2.64
N LEU A 167 -10.72 0.32 3.10
CA LEU A 167 -10.01 0.42 4.37
C LEU A 167 -10.91 0.07 5.55
N ASP A 168 -12.12 0.67 5.62
CA ASP A 168 -13.08 0.41 6.67
C ASP A 168 -13.51 -1.09 6.71
N LEU A 169 -13.62 -1.74 5.54
CA LEU A 169 -13.97 -3.16 5.46
C LEU A 169 -12.83 -4.10 5.85
N LEU A 170 -11.57 -3.66 5.76
CA LEU A 170 -10.38 -4.47 6.07
C LEU A 170 -9.90 -4.32 7.51
N GLY A 171 -10.42 -3.36 8.26
CA GLY A 171 -10.04 -3.02 9.64
C GLY A 171 -10.69 -3.81 10.75
#